data_7ada2d6d56222a5c650ae6f39ea2735e
#
_entry.id   7ada2d6d56222a5c650ae6f39ea2735e
#
_cell.length_a   1.000
_cell.length_b   1.000
_cell.length_c   1.000
_cell.angle_alpha   90.00
_cell.angle_beta   90.00
_cell.angle_gamma   90.00
#
_symmetry.space_group_name_H-M   'P 1'
#
loop_
_entity.id
_entity.type
_entity.pdbx_description
1 polymer ?
#
loop_
_entity_poly.entity_id
_entity_poly.type
_entity_poly.pdbx_seq_one_letter_code
_entity_poly.pdbx_strand_id
1 'polypeptide(L)'
;NRGNRKQPIVRDAKDRWHFLQALYYLNHQKSMANPFRELRELLKADFNNSFVWPQELGDRAPLVRILSFKLMGNHLHLILRPKVENGIPVFMQRVGTTMAKWFNERHQEVGRLFQGRYKGKLVDTDEYIMYLSVYIQVKNAFEEYPGGFEQALQEFDRAYERAAHDPYNSLGDYAGYRNSPIVDKDVLGRIFPTPKSYKDFAKQCVLKSDFEEILGVLRFDE
;
A
#
# COMPACT_ATOMS: atom_id res chain seq x y z
N ASN A 1 -7.07 3.57 4.70
CA ASN A 1 -8.32 4.31 4.45
C ASN A 1 -9.36 3.36 3.84
N ARG A 2 -10.61 3.45 4.25
CA ARG A 2 -11.69 2.50 3.89
C ARG A 2 -12.74 3.16 3.01
N GLY A 3 -13.34 2.36 2.12
CA GLY A 3 -14.44 2.76 1.26
C GLY A 3 -15.69 3.18 2.04
N ASN A 4 -16.42 4.14 1.50
CA ASN A 4 -17.66 4.61 2.09
C ASN A 4 -18.64 3.45 2.25
N ARG A 5 -19.24 3.31 3.45
CA ARG A 5 -20.14 2.18 3.80
C ARG A 5 -19.52 0.80 3.55
N LYS A 6 -18.20 0.67 3.68
CA LYS A 6 -17.43 -0.56 3.39
C LYS A 6 -17.51 -1.03 1.92
N GLN A 7 -17.97 -0.18 1.01
CA GLN A 7 -18.04 -0.50 -0.41
C GLN A 7 -16.65 -0.65 -1.05
N PRO A 8 -16.53 -1.37 -2.17
CA PRO A 8 -15.29 -1.49 -2.91
C PRO A 8 -14.74 -0.12 -3.32
N ILE A 9 -13.43 0.06 -3.18
CA ILE A 9 -12.67 1.22 -3.68
C ILE A 9 -11.97 0.91 -5.01
N VAL A 10 -11.96 -0.36 -5.40
CA VAL A 10 -11.46 -0.88 -6.67
C VAL A 10 -12.36 -2.04 -7.10
N ARG A 11 -12.74 -2.11 -8.37
CA ARG A 11 -13.62 -3.17 -8.92
C ARG A 11 -12.86 -4.15 -9.80
N ASP A 12 -11.80 -3.70 -10.45
CA ASP A 12 -11.03 -4.52 -11.38
C ASP A 12 -9.52 -4.19 -11.40
N ALA A 13 -8.79 -4.85 -12.28
CA ALA A 13 -7.36 -4.67 -12.43
C ALA A 13 -6.95 -3.24 -12.86
N LYS A 14 -7.79 -2.53 -13.64
CA LYS A 14 -7.49 -1.15 -14.05
C LYS A 14 -7.56 -0.19 -12.88
N ASP A 15 -8.54 -0.36 -11.99
CA ASP A 15 -8.64 0.45 -10.77
C ASP A 15 -7.43 0.19 -9.86
N ARG A 16 -7.07 -1.08 -9.68
CA ARG A 16 -5.93 -1.48 -8.87
C ARG A 16 -4.61 -0.96 -9.43
N TRP A 17 -4.46 -1.00 -10.76
CA TRP A 17 -3.28 -0.48 -11.43
C TRP A 17 -3.17 1.04 -11.26
N HIS A 18 -4.28 1.75 -11.43
CA HIS A 18 -4.32 3.20 -11.23
C HIS A 18 -3.89 3.60 -9.81
N PHE A 19 -4.21 2.78 -8.81
CA PHE A 19 -3.72 2.99 -7.45
C PHE A 19 -2.18 2.93 -7.37
N LEU A 20 -1.54 1.93 -7.97
CA LEU A 20 -0.08 1.84 -8.00
C LEU A 20 0.55 3.05 -8.71
N GLN A 21 -0.04 3.48 -9.83
CA GLN A 21 0.38 4.68 -10.54
C GLN A 21 0.24 5.92 -9.66
N ALA A 22 -0.85 6.05 -8.93
CA ALA A 22 -1.04 7.14 -7.98
C ALA A 22 0.03 7.13 -6.87
N LEU A 23 0.37 5.97 -6.31
CA LEU A 23 1.44 5.86 -5.32
C LEU A 23 2.80 6.32 -5.86
N TYR A 24 3.10 6.03 -7.12
CA TYR A 24 4.39 6.36 -7.72
C TYR A 24 4.47 7.82 -8.17
N TYR A 25 3.55 8.25 -9.05
CA TYR A 25 3.61 9.55 -9.72
C TYR A 25 3.17 10.72 -8.86
N LEU A 26 2.24 10.52 -7.92
CA LEU A 26 1.80 11.60 -7.04
C LEU A 26 2.72 11.81 -5.82
N ASN A 27 3.67 10.93 -5.61
CA ASN A 27 4.68 11.04 -4.55
C ASN A 27 5.84 11.92 -5.01
N HIS A 28 5.59 13.22 -5.16
CA HIS A 28 6.56 14.18 -5.63
C HIS A 28 6.31 15.56 -5.00
N GLN A 29 7.39 16.29 -4.67
CA GLN A 29 7.31 17.60 -3.98
C GLN A 29 6.78 18.73 -4.86
N LYS A 30 6.89 18.63 -6.19
CA LYS A 30 6.35 19.62 -7.10
C LYS A 30 4.86 19.86 -6.81
N SER A 31 4.46 21.13 -6.78
CA SER A 31 3.06 21.49 -6.60
C SER A 31 2.21 20.94 -7.75
N MET A 32 1.06 20.40 -7.41
CA MET A 32 0.09 19.86 -8.35
C MET A 32 -1.25 20.54 -8.09
N ALA A 33 -1.69 21.38 -9.00
CA ALA A 33 -2.98 22.08 -8.89
C ALA A 33 -4.16 21.11 -9.04
N ASN A 34 -4.03 20.12 -9.93
CA ASN A 34 -5.03 19.07 -10.14
C ASN A 34 -4.35 17.71 -10.31
N PRO A 35 -4.05 17.01 -9.20
CA PRO A 35 -3.33 15.74 -9.24
C PRO A 35 -3.95 14.67 -10.14
N PHE A 36 -5.28 14.62 -10.21
CA PHE A 36 -5.98 13.68 -11.08
C PHE A 36 -5.75 13.97 -12.57
N ARG A 37 -5.87 15.25 -12.98
CA ARG A 37 -5.64 15.64 -14.36
C ARG A 37 -4.18 15.46 -14.76
N GLU A 38 -3.27 15.88 -13.89
CA GLU A 38 -1.84 15.77 -14.12
C GLU A 38 -1.41 14.30 -14.25
N LEU A 39 -1.89 13.42 -13.37
CA LEU A 39 -1.64 11.98 -13.51
C LEU A 39 -2.20 11.45 -14.83
N ARG A 40 -3.41 11.84 -15.21
CA ARG A 40 -4.04 11.40 -16.46
C ARG A 40 -3.27 11.83 -17.70
N GLU A 41 -2.72 13.04 -17.72
CA GLU A 41 -1.87 13.51 -18.82
C GLU A 41 -0.54 12.73 -18.86
N LEU A 42 0.09 12.48 -17.71
CA LEU A 42 1.28 11.64 -17.61
C LEU A 42 1.01 10.20 -18.12
N LEU A 43 -0.16 9.66 -17.85
CA LEU A 43 -0.54 8.29 -18.24
C LEU A 43 -0.97 8.16 -19.71
N LYS A 44 -1.23 9.24 -20.43
CA LYS A 44 -1.49 9.20 -21.89
C LYS A 44 -0.23 8.91 -22.70
N ALA A 45 0.94 9.23 -22.20
CA ALA A 45 2.22 8.98 -22.82
C ALA A 45 2.66 7.54 -22.55
N ASP A 46 2.05 6.57 -23.21
CA ASP A 46 2.45 5.17 -23.40
C ASP A 46 3.03 4.44 -22.16
N PHE A 47 2.17 4.10 -21.20
CA PHE A 47 2.54 3.40 -20.00
C PHE A 47 2.35 1.88 -20.11
N ASN A 48 3.28 1.24 -20.76
CA ASN A 48 3.45 -0.21 -20.69
C ASN A 48 4.05 -0.60 -19.32
N ASN A 49 3.22 -0.81 -18.31
CA ASN A 49 3.53 -1.51 -17.03
C ASN A 49 4.88 -1.18 -16.34
N SER A 50 5.60 -0.16 -16.78
CA SER A 50 6.87 0.27 -16.21
C SER A 50 6.71 1.65 -15.58
N PHE A 51 7.07 1.78 -14.31
CA PHE A 51 7.09 3.06 -13.62
C PHE A 51 8.32 3.86 -14.08
N VAL A 52 8.20 4.56 -15.19
CA VAL A 52 9.25 5.45 -15.71
C VAL A 52 8.94 6.88 -15.24
N TRP A 53 9.91 7.50 -14.59
CA TRP A 53 9.76 8.89 -14.18
C TRP A 53 9.97 9.81 -15.38
N PRO A 54 9.01 10.73 -15.68
CA PRO A 54 9.12 11.62 -16.81
C PRO A 54 10.29 12.60 -16.64
N GLN A 55 11.15 12.71 -17.65
CA GLN A 55 12.33 13.60 -17.61
C GLN A 55 11.93 15.07 -17.51
N GLU A 56 10.78 15.45 -18.07
CA GLU A 56 10.24 16.82 -18.05
C GLU A 56 9.89 17.30 -16.62
N LEU A 57 9.73 16.37 -15.69
CA LEU A 57 9.49 16.69 -14.28
C LEU A 57 10.78 16.90 -13.48
N GLY A 58 11.95 16.71 -14.12
CA GLY A 58 13.25 16.76 -13.44
C GLY A 58 13.46 15.58 -12.49
N ASP A 59 14.37 15.71 -11.54
CA ASP A 59 14.68 14.66 -10.58
C ASP A 59 13.48 14.32 -9.69
N ARG A 60 13.29 13.02 -9.44
CA ARG A 60 12.23 12.55 -8.56
C ARG A 60 12.53 12.91 -7.11
N ALA A 61 11.76 13.84 -6.55
CA ALA A 61 11.84 14.29 -5.18
C ALA A 61 10.59 13.87 -4.38
N PRO A 62 10.55 12.68 -3.77
CA PRO A 62 9.33 12.17 -3.13
C PRO A 62 8.96 12.94 -1.85
N LEU A 63 7.65 13.06 -1.60
CA LEU A 63 7.05 13.60 -0.37
C LEU A 63 7.24 12.66 0.82
N VAL A 64 7.12 11.36 0.55
CA VAL A 64 7.19 10.30 1.56
C VAL A 64 7.99 9.11 1.06
N ARG A 65 8.55 8.32 1.98
CA ARG A 65 8.97 6.95 1.72
C ARG A 65 7.77 6.04 1.98
N ILE A 66 7.48 5.16 1.04
CA ILE A 66 6.45 4.14 1.19
C ILE A 66 7.16 2.86 1.60
N LEU A 67 7.09 2.52 2.89
CA LEU A 67 7.77 1.35 3.42
C LEU A 67 6.98 0.07 3.14
N SER A 68 5.66 0.18 3.22
CA SER A 68 4.76 -0.96 3.00
C SER A 68 3.42 -0.49 2.48
N PHE A 69 2.79 -1.32 1.66
CA PHE A 69 1.41 -1.14 1.24
C PHE A 69 0.69 -2.47 0.99
N LYS A 70 -0.62 -2.47 1.15
CA LYS A 70 -1.55 -3.48 0.66
C LYS A 70 -2.84 -2.80 0.23
N LEU A 71 -3.28 -3.08 -0.99
CA LEU A 71 -4.57 -2.67 -1.52
C LEU A 71 -5.55 -3.83 -1.42
N MET A 72 -6.52 -3.67 -0.55
CA MET A 72 -7.66 -4.57 -0.41
C MET A 72 -8.80 -4.13 -1.33
N GLY A 73 -9.83 -4.94 -1.49
CA GLY A 73 -10.99 -4.60 -2.31
C GLY A 73 -11.71 -3.32 -1.88
N ASN A 74 -11.83 -3.10 -0.57
CA ASN A 74 -12.60 -1.98 0.00
C ASN A 74 -11.79 -1.05 0.91
N HIS A 75 -10.49 -1.26 1.06
CA HIS A 75 -9.61 -0.39 1.84
C HIS A 75 -8.14 -0.52 1.43
N LEU A 76 -7.31 0.38 1.94
CA LEU A 76 -5.87 0.36 1.72
C LEU A 76 -5.12 0.62 3.03
N HIS A 77 -3.98 -0.02 3.16
CA HIS A 77 -3.03 0.19 4.23
C HIS A 77 -1.68 0.64 3.67
N LEU A 78 -1.04 1.59 4.37
CA LEU A 78 0.28 2.14 4.03
C LEU A 78 1.09 2.32 5.30
N ILE A 79 2.38 2.00 5.25
CA ILE A 79 3.37 2.51 6.20
C ILE A 79 4.17 3.59 5.47
N LEU A 80 4.10 4.82 5.99
CA LEU A 80 4.71 5.98 5.38
C LEU A 80 5.69 6.65 6.33
N ARG A 81 6.84 7.08 5.82
CA ARG A 81 7.77 7.95 6.52
C ARG A 81 7.87 9.29 5.76
N PRO A 82 7.63 10.44 6.40
CA PRO A 82 7.73 11.73 5.71
C PRO A 82 9.18 12.00 5.30
N LYS A 83 9.39 12.56 4.12
CA LYS A 83 10.68 13.10 3.65
C LYS A 83 10.74 14.62 3.76
N VAL A 84 9.59 15.24 3.81
CA VAL A 84 9.44 16.68 3.98
C VAL A 84 8.31 16.98 4.95
N GLU A 85 8.31 18.17 5.52
CA GLU A 85 7.22 18.66 6.34
C GLU A 85 5.89 18.59 5.59
N ASN A 86 4.83 18.16 6.24
CA ASN A 86 3.50 17.95 5.64
C ASN A 86 3.47 16.95 4.46
N GLY A 87 4.53 16.17 4.23
CA GLY A 87 4.62 15.22 3.12
C GLY A 87 3.50 14.18 3.14
N ILE A 88 3.16 13.61 4.30
CA ILE A 88 2.07 12.61 4.43
C ILE A 88 0.70 13.21 4.12
N PRO A 89 0.26 14.32 4.72
CA PRO A 89 -1.02 14.95 4.39
C PRO A 89 -1.18 15.28 2.91
N VAL A 90 -0.16 15.88 2.31
CA VAL A 90 -0.18 16.25 0.88
C VAL A 90 -0.27 15.00 0.00
N PHE A 91 0.56 13.99 0.27
CA PHE A 91 0.55 12.73 -0.46
C PHE A 91 -0.81 12.03 -0.38
N MET A 92 -1.34 11.85 0.82
CA MET A 92 -2.62 11.18 1.05
C MET A 92 -3.80 11.93 0.45
N GLN A 93 -3.78 13.26 0.44
CA GLN A 93 -4.78 14.08 -0.23
C GLN A 93 -4.75 13.84 -1.76
N ARG A 94 -3.57 13.84 -2.37
CA ARG A 94 -3.42 13.59 -3.81
C ARG A 94 -3.92 12.21 -4.20
N VAL A 95 -3.45 11.18 -3.51
CA VAL A 95 -3.87 9.79 -3.75
C VAL A 95 -5.38 9.64 -3.57
N GLY A 96 -5.92 10.10 -2.44
CA GLY A 96 -7.34 9.97 -2.14
C GLY A 96 -8.24 10.70 -3.13
N THR A 97 -7.88 11.94 -3.53
CA THR A 97 -8.63 12.72 -4.52
C THR A 97 -8.58 12.07 -5.90
N THR A 98 -7.39 11.62 -6.29
CA THR A 98 -7.19 10.99 -7.61
C THR A 98 -7.94 9.67 -7.72
N MET A 99 -7.87 8.83 -6.69
CA MET A 99 -8.63 7.57 -6.63
C MET A 99 -10.15 7.80 -6.70
N ALA A 100 -10.66 8.77 -5.93
CA ALA A 100 -12.09 9.06 -5.93
C ALA A 100 -12.59 9.58 -7.28
N LYS A 101 -11.84 10.49 -7.91
CA LYS A 101 -12.19 11.01 -9.25
C LYS A 101 -12.11 9.93 -10.32
N TRP A 102 -11.04 9.12 -10.31
CA TRP A 102 -10.90 8.01 -11.24
C TRP A 102 -12.05 7.02 -11.13
N PHE A 103 -12.36 6.58 -9.92
CA PHE A 103 -13.43 5.62 -9.66
C PHE A 103 -14.79 6.15 -10.11
N ASN A 104 -15.13 7.38 -9.72
CA ASN A 104 -16.41 8.01 -10.06
C ASN A 104 -16.55 8.22 -11.56
N GLU A 105 -15.52 8.75 -12.25
CA GLU A 105 -15.55 8.96 -13.70
C GLU A 105 -15.68 7.65 -14.45
N ARG A 106 -14.92 6.62 -14.03
CA ARG A 106 -14.90 5.34 -14.73
C ARG A 106 -16.18 4.51 -14.53
N HIS A 107 -16.73 4.54 -13.33
CA HIS A 107 -17.89 3.73 -12.95
C HIS A 107 -19.21 4.51 -12.96
N GLN A 108 -19.19 5.77 -13.40
CA GLN A 108 -20.36 6.66 -13.42
C GLN A 108 -21.01 6.81 -12.05
N GLU A 109 -20.15 6.83 -11.01
CA GLU A 109 -20.57 7.01 -9.62
C GLU A 109 -20.47 8.47 -9.20
N VAL A 110 -21.19 8.82 -8.14
CA VAL A 110 -21.17 10.16 -7.53
C VAL A 110 -20.93 10.07 -6.05
N GLY A 111 -20.35 11.14 -5.47
CA GLY A 111 -20.15 11.24 -4.04
C GLY A 111 -18.76 10.77 -3.58
N ARG A 112 -18.69 10.38 -2.30
CA ARG A 112 -17.42 10.06 -1.63
C ARG A 112 -17.07 8.60 -1.82
N LEU A 113 -15.89 8.33 -2.37
CA LEU A 113 -15.33 6.97 -2.45
C LEU A 113 -14.92 6.47 -1.06
N PHE A 114 -14.28 7.30 -0.26
CA PHE A 114 -13.82 6.97 1.08
C PHE A 114 -14.75 7.49 2.16
N GLN A 115 -14.79 6.81 3.32
CA GLN A 115 -15.61 7.21 4.48
C GLN A 115 -15.28 8.62 4.98
N GLY A 116 -14.01 9.04 4.82
CA GLY A 116 -13.53 10.32 5.27
C GLY A 116 -12.06 10.52 4.94
N ARG A 117 -11.42 11.42 5.68
CA ARG A 117 -9.96 11.58 5.62
C ARG A 117 -9.27 10.27 6.02
N TYR A 118 -8.02 10.08 5.58
CA TYR A 118 -7.23 8.94 6.05
C TYR A 118 -7.09 8.98 7.57
N LYS A 119 -7.11 7.81 8.18
CA LYS A 119 -6.76 7.65 9.60
C LYS A 119 -5.26 7.33 9.66
N GLY A 120 -4.53 7.98 10.52
CA GLY A 120 -3.10 7.74 10.73
C GLY A 120 -2.80 7.50 12.20
N LYS A 121 -1.85 6.62 12.47
CA LYS A 121 -1.27 6.38 13.79
C LYS A 121 0.24 6.53 13.71
N LEU A 122 0.82 7.18 14.69
CA LEU A 122 2.26 7.28 14.81
C LEU A 122 2.84 5.91 15.18
N VAL A 123 3.90 5.53 14.49
CA VAL A 123 4.71 4.34 14.75
C VAL A 123 6.07 4.84 15.23
N ASP A 124 6.37 4.62 16.48
CA ASP A 124 7.51 5.22 17.19
C ASP A 124 8.58 4.20 17.64
N THR A 125 8.31 2.90 17.47
CA THR A 125 9.27 1.84 17.80
C THR A 125 9.54 0.91 16.61
N ASP A 126 10.75 0.37 16.56
CA ASP A 126 11.14 -0.61 15.54
C ASP A 126 10.36 -1.91 15.71
N GLU A 127 10.08 -2.33 16.92
CA GLU A 127 9.27 -3.51 17.20
C GLU A 127 7.85 -3.37 16.58
N TYR A 128 7.21 -2.23 16.83
CA TYR A 128 5.88 -1.97 16.35
C TYR A 128 5.80 -1.93 14.82
N ILE A 129 6.78 -1.31 14.14
CA ILE A 129 6.81 -1.26 12.67
C ILE A 129 7.03 -2.66 12.07
N MET A 130 7.77 -3.54 12.74
CA MET A 130 7.97 -4.92 12.33
C MET A 130 6.63 -5.68 12.31
N TYR A 131 5.91 -5.70 13.44
CA TYR A 131 4.59 -6.35 13.52
C TYR A 131 3.57 -5.72 12.56
N LEU A 132 3.54 -4.39 12.45
CA LEU A 132 2.64 -3.69 11.55
C LEU A 132 2.92 -4.06 10.08
N SER A 133 4.17 -4.24 9.70
CA SER A 133 4.52 -4.66 8.35
C SER A 133 3.97 -6.04 8.01
N VAL A 134 4.06 -6.99 8.96
CA VAL A 134 3.50 -8.33 8.82
C VAL A 134 1.96 -8.29 8.76
N TYR A 135 1.34 -7.48 9.61
CA TYR A 135 -0.11 -7.27 9.56
C TYR A 135 -0.56 -6.82 8.17
N ILE A 136 0.08 -5.77 7.64
CA ILE A 136 -0.32 -5.18 6.35
C ILE A 136 -0.04 -6.15 5.20
N GLN A 137 1.15 -6.76 5.14
CA GLN A 137 1.60 -7.49 3.97
C GLN A 137 1.21 -8.97 3.98
N VAL A 138 1.12 -9.58 5.16
CA VAL A 138 0.91 -11.03 5.30
C VAL A 138 -0.48 -11.33 5.84
N LYS A 139 -0.84 -10.83 7.03
CA LYS A 139 -2.12 -11.13 7.66
C LYS A 139 -3.31 -10.72 6.79
N ASN A 140 -3.34 -9.50 6.28
CA ASN A 140 -4.41 -9.04 5.39
C ASN A 140 -4.48 -9.84 4.07
N ALA A 141 -3.34 -10.30 3.55
CA ALA A 141 -3.31 -11.14 2.36
C ALA A 141 -3.82 -12.56 2.66
N PHE A 142 -3.56 -13.08 3.86
CA PHE A 142 -4.03 -14.38 4.31
C PHE A 142 -5.55 -14.42 4.53
N GLU A 143 -6.17 -13.29 4.91
CA GLU A 143 -7.63 -13.17 4.96
C GLU A 143 -8.29 -13.30 3.57
N GLU A 144 -7.57 -12.91 2.51
CA GLU A 144 -8.00 -13.08 1.11
C GLU A 144 -7.59 -14.43 0.49
N TYR A 145 -6.97 -15.33 1.26
CA TYR A 145 -6.58 -16.65 0.79
C TYR A 145 -7.81 -17.56 0.60
N PRO A 146 -7.83 -18.44 -0.41
CA PRO A 146 -8.88 -19.44 -0.55
C PRO A 146 -8.98 -20.31 0.72
N GLY A 147 -10.15 -20.34 1.34
CA GLY A 147 -10.35 -21.00 2.64
C GLY A 147 -10.07 -20.08 3.85
N GLY A 148 -9.69 -18.82 3.62
CA GLY A 148 -9.51 -17.80 4.66
C GLY A 148 -8.19 -17.93 5.42
N PHE A 149 -8.12 -17.20 6.54
CA PHE A 149 -6.90 -17.06 7.33
C PHE A 149 -6.39 -18.41 7.91
N GLU A 150 -7.29 -19.23 8.45
CA GLU A 150 -6.93 -20.51 9.04
C GLU A 150 -6.30 -21.47 8.01
N GLN A 151 -6.86 -21.53 6.80
CA GLN A 151 -6.28 -22.31 5.71
C GLN A 151 -4.93 -21.77 5.28
N ALA A 152 -4.78 -20.44 5.24
CA ALA A 152 -3.50 -19.80 4.93
C ALA A 152 -2.42 -20.14 5.97
N LEU A 153 -2.76 -20.28 7.25
CA LEU A 153 -1.81 -20.69 8.29
C LEU A 153 -1.36 -22.15 8.10
N GLN A 154 -2.28 -23.04 7.76
CA GLN A 154 -1.96 -24.45 7.49
C GLN A 154 -1.07 -24.61 6.25
N GLU A 155 -1.27 -23.77 5.24
CA GLU A 155 -0.53 -23.74 3.99
C GLU A 155 0.43 -22.54 3.90
N PHE A 156 1.07 -22.14 5.01
CA PHE A 156 1.80 -20.90 5.16
C PHE A 156 2.70 -20.56 3.96
N ASP A 157 3.54 -21.51 3.53
CA ASP A 157 4.51 -21.23 2.47
C ASP A 157 3.82 -20.92 1.14
N ARG A 158 2.75 -21.62 0.81
CA ARG A 158 1.95 -21.38 -0.40
C ARG A 158 1.16 -20.08 -0.32
N ALA A 159 0.58 -19.77 0.83
CA ALA A 159 -0.13 -18.53 1.06
C ALA A 159 0.81 -17.31 1.01
N TYR A 160 1.99 -17.42 1.62
CA TYR A 160 3.02 -16.39 1.58
C TYR A 160 3.51 -16.12 0.15
N GLU A 161 3.79 -17.18 -0.62
CA GLU A 161 4.22 -17.07 -2.01
C GLU A 161 3.14 -16.40 -2.88
N ARG A 162 1.87 -16.83 -2.73
CA ARG A 162 0.74 -16.19 -3.41
C ARG A 162 0.64 -14.70 -3.06
N ALA A 163 0.76 -14.34 -1.78
CA ALA A 163 0.72 -12.96 -1.32
C ALA A 163 1.91 -12.12 -1.86
N ALA A 164 3.08 -12.73 -2.00
CA ALA A 164 4.27 -12.08 -2.53
C ALA A 164 4.21 -11.86 -4.06
N HIS A 165 3.47 -12.68 -4.79
CA HIS A 165 3.22 -12.49 -6.22
C HIS A 165 2.09 -11.51 -6.52
N ASP A 166 1.29 -11.10 -5.51
CA ASP A 166 0.28 -10.07 -5.70
C ASP A 166 0.94 -8.70 -5.96
N PRO A 167 0.76 -8.07 -7.13
CA PRO A 167 1.36 -6.77 -7.43
C PRO A 167 0.82 -5.63 -6.55
N TYR A 168 -0.33 -5.83 -5.93
CA TYR A 168 -1.01 -4.85 -5.06
C TYR A 168 -0.65 -5.01 -3.59
N ASN A 169 0.40 -5.78 -3.32
CA ASN A 169 0.98 -6.00 -2.02
C ASN A 169 2.50 -5.81 -2.09
N SER A 170 3.05 -4.98 -1.22
CA SER A 170 4.50 -4.74 -1.16
C SER A 170 5.32 -5.95 -0.67
N LEU A 171 4.68 -7.04 -0.25
CA LEU A 171 5.38 -8.25 0.20
C LEU A 171 6.37 -8.78 -0.84
N GLY A 172 6.05 -8.69 -2.14
CA GLY A 172 6.92 -9.15 -3.19
C GLY A 172 8.30 -8.48 -3.21
N ASP A 173 8.38 -7.24 -2.73
CA ASP A 173 9.64 -6.50 -2.60
C ASP A 173 10.48 -7.05 -1.45
N TYR A 174 9.86 -7.47 -0.34
CA TYR A 174 10.53 -8.06 0.82
C TYR A 174 10.86 -9.54 0.62
N ALA A 175 10.02 -10.26 -0.14
CA ALA A 175 10.25 -11.66 -0.50
C ALA A 175 11.30 -11.84 -1.60
N GLY A 176 11.80 -10.76 -2.21
CA GLY A 176 12.85 -10.81 -3.24
C GLY A 176 12.35 -11.14 -4.65
N TYR A 177 11.02 -11.17 -4.87
CA TYR A 177 10.44 -11.44 -6.20
C TYR A 177 10.44 -10.22 -7.12
N ARG A 178 10.56 -9.01 -6.56
CA ARG A 178 10.63 -7.76 -7.32
C ARG A 178 11.39 -6.69 -6.56
N ASN A 179 11.73 -5.63 -7.27
CA ASN A 179 12.28 -4.39 -6.71
C ASN A 179 11.48 -3.22 -7.29
N SER A 180 10.32 -2.96 -6.70
CA SER A 180 9.40 -1.92 -7.16
C SER A 180 9.96 -0.52 -6.88
N PRO A 181 9.88 0.44 -7.80
CA PRO A 181 10.28 1.82 -7.56
C PRO A 181 9.29 2.58 -6.64
N ILE A 182 8.22 1.92 -6.21
CA ILE A 182 7.26 2.45 -5.25
C ILE A 182 7.77 2.29 -3.81
N VAL A 183 8.40 1.14 -3.51
CA VAL A 183 8.81 0.75 -2.15
C VAL A 183 10.21 1.26 -1.83
N ASP A 184 10.32 1.96 -0.72
CA ASP A 184 11.60 2.29 -0.08
C ASP A 184 11.68 1.51 1.24
N LYS A 185 12.52 0.48 1.27
CA LYS A 185 12.59 -0.43 2.42
C LYS A 185 13.07 0.24 3.70
N ASP A 186 13.91 1.30 3.59
CA ASP A 186 14.41 2.13 4.70
C ASP A 186 14.73 1.31 5.98
N VAL A 187 14.04 1.63 7.08
CA VAL A 187 14.22 0.95 8.37
C VAL A 187 13.89 -0.54 8.31
N LEU A 188 12.81 -0.93 7.62
CA LEU A 188 12.44 -2.33 7.49
C LEU A 188 13.50 -3.15 6.72
N GLY A 189 14.16 -2.54 5.72
CA GLY A 189 15.26 -3.21 5.01
C GLY A 189 16.52 -3.38 5.85
N ARG A 190 16.75 -2.52 6.84
CA ARG A 190 17.85 -2.68 7.81
C ARG A 190 17.54 -3.78 8.82
N ILE A 191 16.30 -3.83 9.30
CA ILE A 191 15.85 -4.85 10.25
C ILE A 191 15.80 -6.23 9.60
N PHE A 192 15.32 -6.29 8.36
CA PHE A 192 15.19 -7.52 7.58
C PHE A 192 16.10 -7.47 6.35
N PRO A 193 17.41 -7.74 6.50
CA PRO A 193 18.37 -7.61 5.41
C PRO A 193 18.22 -8.67 4.31
N THR A 194 17.49 -9.75 4.59
CA THR A 194 17.26 -10.84 3.62
C THR A 194 15.78 -11.20 3.52
N PRO A 195 15.31 -11.71 2.36
CA PRO A 195 13.96 -12.24 2.22
C PRO A 195 13.62 -13.33 3.25
N LYS A 196 14.60 -14.16 3.58
CA LYS A 196 14.44 -15.22 4.58
C LYS A 196 14.17 -14.67 5.96
N SER A 197 14.91 -13.63 6.40
CA SER A 197 14.72 -13.04 7.72
C SER A 197 13.32 -12.45 7.90
N TYR A 198 12.78 -11.81 6.84
CA TYR A 198 11.41 -11.30 6.87
C TYR A 198 10.37 -12.43 6.89
N LYS A 199 10.54 -13.46 6.05
CA LYS A 199 9.63 -14.61 6.00
C LYS A 199 9.58 -15.37 7.32
N ASP A 200 10.74 -15.64 7.93
CA ASP A 200 10.83 -16.33 9.21
C ASP A 200 10.13 -15.55 10.33
N PHE A 201 10.36 -14.24 10.39
CA PHE A 201 9.67 -13.36 11.33
C PHE A 201 8.17 -13.32 11.08
N ALA A 202 7.73 -13.16 9.84
CA ALA A 202 6.31 -13.17 9.48
C ALA A 202 5.62 -14.46 9.90
N LYS A 203 6.27 -15.61 9.68
CA LYS A 203 5.76 -16.92 10.11
C LYS A 203 5.58 -17.01 11.62
N GLN A 204 6.59 -16.56 12.37
CA GLN A 204 6.52 -16.51 13.84
C GLN A 204 5.37 -15.62 14.33
N CYS A 205 5.16 -14.47 13.70
CA CYS A 205 4.10 -13.54 14.08
C CYS A 205 2.70 -14.13 13.87
N VAL A 206 2.40 -14.60 12.66
CA VAL A 206 1.03 -15.06 12.34
C VAL A 206 0.65 -16.37 13.02
N LEU A 207 1.63 -17.14 13.48
CA LEU A 207 1.40 -18.37 14.25
C LEU A 207 1.25 -18.12 15.76
N LYS A 208 1.55 -16.91 16.26
CA LYS A 208 1.34 -16.56 17.68
C LYS A 208 -0.13 -16.22 17.93
N SER A 209 -0.68 -16.79 18.99
CA SER A 209 -2.07 -16.56 19.42
C SER A 209 -2.34 -15.11 19.86
N ASP A 210 -1.29 -14.41 20.28
CA ASP A 210 -1.33 -13.01 20.77
C ASP A 210 -1.01 -11.97 19.69
N PHE A 211 -0.80 -12.39 18.44
CA PHE A 211 -0.46 -11.47 17.34
C PHE A 211 -1.48 -10.34 17.16
N GLU A 212 -2.77 -10.67 17.27
CA GLU A 212 -3.84 -9.67 17.23
C GLU A 212 -3.90 -8.81 18.50
N GLU A 213 -3.50 -9.34 19.64
CA GLU A 213 -3.45 -8.60 20.91
C GLU A 213 -2.29 -7.60 20.91
N ILE A 214 -1.11 -7.97 20.41
CA ILE A 214 0.04 -7.06 20.19
C ILE A 214 -0.37 -5.94 19.23
N LEU A 215 -1.16 -6.25 18.21
CA LEU A 215 -1.74 -5.30 17.28
C LEU A 215 -3.05 -4.67 17.77
N GLY A 216 -3.66 -5.18 18.83
CA GLY A 216 -4.99 -4.81 19.33
C GLY A 216 -5.15 -3.34 19.73
N VAL A 217 -4.03 -2.66 19.94
CA VAL A 217 -3.96 -1.20 19.98
C VAL A 217 -4.09 -0.59 18.56
N LEU A 218 -4.12 -1.42 17.50
CA LEU A 218 -4.07 -1.07 16.08
C LEU A 218 -5.36 -1.32 15.31
N ARG A 219 -6.49 -1.48 15.96
CA ARG A 219 -7.77 -1.60 15.22
C ARG A 219 -8.05 -0.32 14.43
N PHE A 220 -7.40 -0.22 13.26
CA PHE A 220 -7.76 0.76 12.22
C PHE A 220 -9.07 0.41 11.52
N ASP A 221 -9.64 -0.74 11.83
CA ASP A 221 -10.71 -1.39 11.08
C ASP A 221 -12.11 -1.23 11.71
N GLU A 222 -12.21 -0.48 12.81
CA GLU A 222 -13.48 -0.07 13.40
C GLU A 222 -13.96 1.30 12.93
#